data_379f8e746a9ac9f7470942cf116a6c22
#
_entry.id   379f8e746a9ac9f7470942cf116a6c22
#
_cell.length_a   1.000
_cell.length_b   1.000
_cell.length_c   1.000
_cell.angle_alpha   90.00
_cell.angle_beta   90.00
_cell.angle_gamma   90.00
#
_symmetry.space_group_name_H-M   'P 1'
#
loop_
_entity.id
_entity.type
_entity.pdbx_description
1 polymer ?
#
loop_
_entity_poly.entity_id
_entity_poly.type
_entity_poly.pdbx_seq_one_letter_code
_entity_poly.pdbx_strand_id
1 'polypeptide(L)'
;MARHFDRREFLLAAGRGVTAISFSELPAVLAWQATVGARPMKPALATVKACVFDVFGTVVDWRSSVIADATSWGQAKGLSIDWVEFTDRWRLGYKPAMDKVRRGEIPWTKLDDLQRMILEDLLKQYKIVGLSEAEKAECAHVWRRLKPWPDSVQGLTRLKKKYIISPMSNGNVALMTNLAKFAGLPWDVILGSDLVRHYKPDREMYLSAPFFLDLKPEEVMMCAAHVSDLQSARSYGLRTGFICRPNEYGGGPAGLPDKAEPGDFDVVSVSIIDLAEKMAA
;
A
#
# COMPACT_ATOMS: atom_id res chain seq x y z
N MET A 1 -23.95 -40.87 29.43
CA MET A 1 -22.90 -41.62 30.15
C MET A 1 -21.57 -41.39 29.44
N ALA A 2 -20.80 -40.44 29.92
CA ALA A 2 -19.48 -40.14 29.39
C ALA A 2 -18.44 -40.89 30.24
N ARG A 3 -17.60 -41.71 29.60
CA ARG A 3 -16.49 -42.42 30.29
C ARG A 3 -15.29 -41.47 30.32
N HIS A 4 -14.85 -41.11 31.52
CA HIS A 4 -13.57 -40.46 31.80
C HIS A 4 -12.45 -41.47 31.48
N PHE A 5 -11.48 -41.04 30.64
CA PHE A 5 -10.19 -41.71 30.50
C PHE A 5 -9.21 -41.17 31.55
N ASP A 6 -8.71 -42.07 32.40
CA ASP A 6 -7.73 -41.77 33.46
C ASP A 6 -6.31 -41.73 32.87
N ARG A 7 -5.55 -40.67 33.20
CA ARG A 7 -4.17 -40.45 32.77
C ARG A 7 -3.16 -41.50 33.27
N ARG A 8 -3.55 -42.35 34.17
CA ARG A 8 -2.66 -43.39 34.75
C ARG A 8 -2.55 -44.66 33.92
N GLU A 9 -3.51 -44.97 33.06
CA GLU A 9 -3.42 -46.16 32.21
C GLU A 9 -2.52 -46.01 30.98
N PHE A 10 -2.18 -44.76 30.59
CA PHE A 10 -1.28 -44.53 29.46
C PHE A 10 0.21 -44.76 29.79
N LEU A 11 0.60 -44.79 31.05
CA LEU A 11 2.01 -44.96 31.47
C LEU A 11 2.44 -46.40 31.75
N LEU A 12 1.52 -47.36 31.75
CA LEU A 12 1.81 -48.75 32.04
C LEU A 12 1.94 -49.68 30.81
N ALA A 13 1.66 -49.16 29.60
CA ALA A 13 1.81 -49.88 28.33
C ALA A 13 3.18 -49.70 27.64
N ALA A 14 4.09 -48.88 28.18
CA ALA A 14 5.38 -48.54 27.56
C ALA A 14 6.58 -49.27 28.17
N GLY A 15 6.37 -50.36 28.84
CA GLY A 15 7.43 -51.08 29.54
C GLY A 15 7.63 -52.54 29.11
N ARG A 16 8.01 -52.83 27.86
CA ARG A 16 8.74 -54.05 27.45
C ARG A 16 9.12 -53.94 25.97
N GLY A 17 10.42 -53.75 25.70
CA GLY A 17 11.00 -53.85 24.35
C GLY A 17 12.10 -52.86 24.08
N VAL A 18 13.17 -52.82 24.88
CA VAL A 18 14.40 -52.09 24.53
C VAL A 18 15.28 -53.08 23.78
N THR A 19 15.27 -53.03 22.47
CA THR A 19 16.38 -53.52 21.63
C THR A 19 17.31 -52.33 21.40
N ALA A 20 18.57 -52.46 21.77
CA ALA A 20 19.61 -51.49 21.63
C ALA A 20 19.79 -51.13 20.16
N ILE A 21 19.44 -49.90 19.77
CA ILE A 21 19.82 -49.32 18.46
C ILE A 21 21.11 -48.54 18.69
N SER A 22 22.16 -48.99 17.99
CA SER A 22 23.50 -48.37 18.05
C SER A 22 23.47 -46.89 17.60
N PHE A 23 24.20 -46.06 18.34
CA PHE A 23 24.26 -44.58 18.22
C PHE A 23 25.05 -44.06 16.99
N SER A 24 25.08 -44.77 15.85
CA SER A 24 25.87 -44.39 14.69
C SER A 24 25.13 -43.67 13.55
N GLU A 25 23.81 -43.43 13.67
CA GLU A 25 23.02 -42.83 12.56
C GLU A 25 22.37 -41.46 12.90
N LEU A 26 22.76 -40.79 13.97
CA LEU A 26 22.17 -39.50 14.38
C LEU A 26 22.68 -38.21 13.70
N PRO A 27 23.72 -38.19 12.84
CA PRO A 27 24.12 -36.94 12.17
C PRO A 27 23.27 -36.57 10.95
N ALA A 28 22.54 -37.51 10.33
CA ALA A 28 21.86 -37.22 9.06
C ALA A 28 20.48 -36.52 9.21
N VAL A 29 19.79 -36.68 10.33
CA VAL A 29 18.44 -36.10 10.53
C VAL A 29 18.50 -34.65 11.00
N LEU A 30 19.56 -34.22 11.68
CA LEU A 30 19.76 -32.83 12.11
C LEU A 30 20.29 -31.92 11.01
N ALA A 31 20.85 -32.46 9.93
CA ALA A 31 21.36 -31.67 8.82
C ALA A 31 20.27 -31.20 7.83
N TRP A 32 19.06 -31.74 7.88
CA TRP A 32 18.00 -31.38 6.93
C TRP A 32 17.09 -30.24 7.41
N GLN A 33 17.20 -29.78 8.66
CA GLN A 33 16.45 -28.63 9.19
C GLN A 33 17.17 -27.28 9.03
N ALA A 34 18.40 -27.25 8.52
CA ALA A 34 19.23 -26.03 8.47
C ALA A 34 19.32 -25.34 7.11
N THR A 35 18.58 -25.78 6.09
CA THR A 35 18.62 -25.13 4.77
C THR A 35 17.23 -24.90 4.18
N VAL A 36 16.39 -24.15 4.88
CA VAL A 36 15.47 -23.26 4.17
C VAL A 36 16.31 -22.07 3.75
N GLY A 37 17.16 -22.29 2.77
CA GLY A 37 18.03 -21.29 2.20
C GLY A 37 17.19 -20.16 1.64
N ALA A 38 17.47 -18.93 2.05
CA ALA A 38 16.92 -17.73 1.44
C ALA A 38 17.03 -17.91 -0.08
N ARG A 39 15.88 -17.87 -0.77
CA ARG A 39 15.83 -18.02 -2.23
C ARG A 39 16.74 -16.96 -2.83
N PRO A 40 17.74 -17.28 -3.66
CA PRO A 40 18.65 -16.28 -4.15
C PRO A 40 17.88 -15.19 -4.89
N MET A 41 18.09 -13.95 -4.48
CA MET A 41 17.46 -12.78 -5.09
C MET A 41 17.87 -12.70 -6.56
N LYS A 42 16.93 -12.39 -7.47
CA LYS A 42 17.24 -12.20 -8.90
C LYS A 42 18.37 -11.16 -9.02
N PRO A 43 19.41 -11.37 -9.86
CA PRO A 43 20.53 -10.44 -9.97
C PRO A 43 20.11 -8.99 -10.23
N ALA A 44 19.06 -8.78 -11.01
CA ALA A 44 18.49 -7.46 -11.28
C ALA A 44 17.95 -6.73 -10.03
N LEU A 45 17.58 -7.44 -8.97
CA LEU A 45 17.11 -6.87 -7.72
C LEU A 45 18.25 -6.53 -6.76
N ALA A 46 19.44 -7.08 -6.97
CA ALA A 46 20.60 -6.81 -6.12
C ALA A 46 21.09 -5.36 -6.22
N THR A 47 20.74 -4.65 -7.30
CA THR A 47 21.10 -3.23 -7.49
C THR A 47 20.14 -2.26 -6.83
N VAL A 48 18.95 -2.71 -6.42
CA VAL A 48 17.91 -1.84 -5.80
C VAL A 48 18.42 -1.29 -4.48
N LYS A 49 18.31 0.01 -4.32
CA LYS A 49 18.69 0.77 -3.11
C LYS A 49 17.50 1.47 -2.46
N ALA A 50 16.47 1.80 -3.26
CA ALA A 50 15.25 2.45 -2.78
C ALA A 50 14.01 1.73 -3.30
N CYS A 51 12.99 1.62 -2.43
CA CYS A 51 11.64 1.20 -2.79
C CYS A 51 10.71 2.40 -2.61
N VAL A 52 10.09 2.83 -3.69
CA VAL A 52 9.13 3.94 -3.67
C VAL A 52 7.73 3.42 -3.96
N PHE A 53 6.74 3.97 -3.27
CA PHE A 53 5.42 3.38 -3.20
C PHE A 53 4.34 4.30 -3.74
N ASP A 54 3.49 3.80 -4.63
CA ASP A 54 2.15 4.33 -4.72
C ASP A 54 1.44 4.16 -3.37
N VAL A 55 0.53 5.07 -3.03
CA VAL A 55 -0.03 5.12 -1.67
C VAL A 55 -1.51 4.74 -1.65
N PHE A 56 -2.34 5.45 -2.44
CA PHE A 56 -3.79 5.25 -2.44
C PHE A 56 -4.16 3.91 -3.09
N GLY A 57 -4.69 2.98 -2.31
CA GLY A 57 -5.00 1.62 -2.74
C GLY A 57 -3.84 0.65 -2.55
N THR A 58 -2.59 1.08 -2.70
CA THR A 58 -1.41 0.23 -2.52
C THR A 58 -1.03 0.07 -1.05
N VAL A 59 -0.86 1.18 -0.32
CA VAL A 59 -0.42 1.20 1.09
C VAL A 59 -1.60 1.39 2.03
N VAL A 60 -2.60 2.14 1.63
CA VAL A 60 -3.76 2.47 2.46
C VAL A 60 -5.07 2.04 1.80
N ASP A 61 -6.03 1.61 2.63
CA ASP A 61 -7.42 1.36 2.24
C ASP A 61 -8.17 2.70 2.19
N TRP A 62 -8.08 3.36 1.04
CA TRP A 62 -8.71 4.65 0.85
C TRP A 62 -10.23 4.57 0.94
N ARG A 63 -10.84 3.53 0.32
CA ARG A 63 -12.29 3.45 0.16
C ARG A 63 -13.00 3.25 1.49
N SER A 64 -12.65 2.21 2.24
CA SER A 64 -13.28 1.94 3.55
C SER A 64 -13.01 3.07 4.54
N SER A 65 -11.82 3.69 4.48
CA SER A 65 -11.45 4.82 5.34
C SER A 65 -12.31 6.05 5.08
N VAL A 66 -12.47 6.44 3.80
CA VAL A 66 -13.29 7.61 3.43
C VAL A 66 -14.76 7.36 3.74
N ILE A 67 -15.30 6.16 3.44
CA ILE A 67 -16.70 5.80 3.77
C ILE A 67 -16.95 5.92 5.27
N ALA A 68 -16.08 5.36 6.10
CA ALA A 68 -16.25 5.38 7.56
C ALA A 68 -16.19 6.81 8.13
N ASP A 69 -15.18 7.60 7.70
CA ASP A 69 -15.00 8.99 8.15
C ASP A 69 -16.18 9.87 7.67
N ALA A 70 -16.55 9.81 6.39
CA ALA A 70 -17.65 10.58 5.83
C ALA A 70 -19.01 10.20 6.44
N THR A 71 -19.24 8.92 6.72
CA THR A 71 -20.46 8.46 7.43
C THR A 71 -20.53 9.08 8.83
N SER A 72 -19.44 9.00 9.59
CA SER A 72 -19.38 9.56 10.95
C SER A 72 -19.55 11.08 10.93
N TRP A 73 -18.87 11.77 10.01
CA TRP A 73 -18.98 13.21 9.83
C TRP A 73 -20.42 13.61 9.45
N GLY A 74 -21.04 12.89 8.50
CA GLY A 74 -22.40 13.13 8.06
C GLY A 74 -23.43 12.91 9.16
N GLN A 75 -23.29 11.84 9.94
CA GLN A 75 -24.16 11.58 11.11
C GLN A 75 -24.10 12.74 12.12
N ALA A 76 -22.90 13.24 12.43
CA ALA A 76 -22.70 14.37 13.33
C ALA A 76 -23.36 15.67 12.81
N LYS A 77 -23.62 15.77 11.50
CA LYS A 77 -24.30 16.90 10.83
C LYS A 77 -25.78 16.64 10.54
N GLY A 78 -26.31 15.49 10.94
CA GLY A 78 -27.70 15.12 10.63
C GLY A 78 -27.94 14.86 9.13
N LEU A 79 -26.90 14.56 8.36
CA LEU A 79 -26.99 14.29 6.93
C LEU A 79 -27.25 12.79 6.70
N SER A 80 -28.26 12.49 5.87
CA SER A 80 -28.63 11.13 5.49
C SER A 80 -28.53 10.97 3.98
N ILE A 81 -27.36 10.52 3.53
CA ILE A 81 -27.10 10.21 2.10
C ILE A 81 -26.38 8.86 2.00
N ASP A 82 -26.27 8.32 0.79
CA ASP A 82 -25.42 7.16 0.51
C ASP A 82 -23.95 7.59 0.49
N TRP A 83 -23.26 7.37 1.64
CA TRP A 83 -21.85 7.72 1.81
C TRP A 83 -20.92 6.79 1.00
N VAL A 84 -21.40 5.60 0.60
CA VAL A 84 -20.66 4.71 -0.28
C VAL A 84 -20.63 5.30 -1.68
N GLU A 85 -21.79 5.65 -2.24
CA GLU A 85 -21.90 6.30 -3.54
C GLU A 85 -21.15 7.65 -3.55
N PHE A 86 -21.30 8.47 -2.48
CA PHE A 86 -20.59 9.74 -2.34
C PHE A 86 -19.06 9.55 -2.43
N THR A 87 -18.52 8.57 -1.71
CA THR A 87 -17.09 8.26 -1.72
C THR A 87 -16.62 7.79 -3.09
N ASP A 88 -17.35 6.89 -3.74
CA ASP A 88 -17.01 6.38 -5.06
C ASP A 88 -17.04 7.51 -6.10
N ARG A 89 -18.03 8.42 -6.05
CA ARG A 89 -18.08 9.62 -6.90
C ARG A 89 -16.90 10.58 -6.63
N TRP A 90 -16.51 10.75 -5.35
CA TRP A 90 -15.34 11.55 -5.02
C TRP A 90 -14.09 11.00 -5.67
N ARG A 91 -13.88 9.69 -5.57
CA ARG A 91 -12.76 9.00 -6.22
C ARG A 91 -12.80 9.10 -7.74
N LEU A 92 -13.98 8.98 -8.36
CA LEU A 92 -14.14 9.13 -9.80
C LEU A 92 -13.78 10.54 -10.31
N GLY A 93 -13.94 11.58 -9.49
CA GLY A 93 -13.50 12.94 -9.81
C GLY A 93 -11.98 13.15 -9.82
N TYR A 94 -11.23 12.26 -9.17
CA TYR A 94 -9.79 12.38 -8.94
C TYR A 94 -8.97 12.47 -10.24
N LYS A 95 -9.10 11.49 -11.13
CA LYS A 95 -8.35 11.48 -12.39
C LYS A 95 -8.71 12.65 -13.31
N PRO A 96 -9.99 12.96 -13.57
CA PRO A 96 -10.36 14.13 -14.38
C PRO A 96 -9.80 15.45 -13.86
N ALA A 97 -9.77 15.64 -12.53
CA ALA A 97 -9.22 16.87 -11.94
C ALA A 97 -7.70 17.02 -12.18
N MET A 98 -6.94 15.95 -11.98
CA MET A 98 -5.51 15.95 -12.30
C MET A 98 -5.25 16.12 -13.80
N ASP A 99 -6.06 15.50 -14.67
CA ASP A 99 -5.91 15.63 -16.12
C ASP A 99 -6.11 17.08 -16.59
N LYS A 100 -6.97 17.88 -15.93
CA LYS A 100 -7.10 19.31 -16.21
C LYS A 100 -5.79 20.06 -15.93
N VAL A 101 -5.11 19.75 -14.81
CA VAL A 101 -3.78 20.31 -14.48
C VAL A 101 -2.75 19.90 -15.52
N ARG A 102 -2.71 18.60 -15.86
CA ARG A 102 -1.74 18.03 -16.80
C ARG A 102 -1.89 18.59 -18.23
N ARG A 103 -3.10 18.92 -18.64
CA ARG A 103 -3.38 19.56 -19.94
C ARG A 103 -3.23 21.09 -19.92
N GLY A 104 -2.90 21.67 -18.75
CA GLY A 104 -2.78 23.12 -18.60
C GLY A 104 -4.11 23.87 -18.64
N GLU A 105 -5.25 23.19 -18.47
CA GLU A 105 -6.58 23.81 -18.41
C GLU A 105 -6.75 24.64 -17.10
N ILE A 106 -6.07 24.21 -16.05
CA ILE A 106 -5.91 24.96 -14.80
C ILE A 106 -4.42 24.96 -14.41
N PRO A 107 -3.94 25.98 -13.67
CA PRO A 107 -2.55 26.02 -13.21
C PRO A 107 -2.24 24.84 -12.30
N TRP A 108 -0.93 24.62 -12.02
CA TRP A 108 -0.52 23.63 -11.05
C TRP A 108 -1.30 23.80 -9.74
N THR A 109 -2.00 22.77 -9.35
CA THR A 109 -2.87 22.71 -8.16
C THR A 109 -2.50 21.44 -7.38
N LYS A 110 -2.33 21.54 -6.08
CA LYS A 110 -2.02 20.40 -5.21
C LYS A 110 -3.20 19.43 -5.14
N LEU A 111 -2.91 18.16 -4.87
CA LEU A 111 -3.98 17.17 -4.77
C LEU A 111 -4.97 17.47 -3.62
N ASP A 112 -4.52 17.98 -2.48
CA ASP A 112 -5.42 18.44 -1.41
C ASP A 112 -6.45 19.45 -1.93
N ASP A 113 -6.01 20.40 -2.75
CA ASP A 113 -6.86 21.44 -3.31
C ASP A 113 -7.81 20.86 -4.36
N LEU A 114 -7.33 19.93 -5.21
CA LEU A 114 -8.19 19.19 -6.14
C LEU A 114 -9.26 18.37 -5.42
N GLN A 115 -8.90 17.69 -4.34
CA GLN A 115 -9.86 16.94 -3.52
C GLN A 115 -10.91 17.87 -2.91
N ARG A 116 -10.52 19.07 -2.49
CA ARG A 116 -11.47 20.08 -2.01
C ARG A 116 -12.39 20.57 -3.14
N MET A 117 -11.88 20.82 -4.33
CA MET A 117 -12.70 21.24 -5.50
C MET A 117 -13.74 20.16 -5.84
N ILE A 118 -13.32 18.88 -5.86
CA ILE A 118 -14.26 17.76 -6.12
C ILE A 118 -15.32 17.69 -5.02
N LEU A 119 -14.94 17.86 -3.75
CA LEU A 119 -15.88 17.90 -2.64
C LEU A 119 -16.92 19.02 -2.82
N GLU A 120 -16.52 20.24 -3.19
CA GLU A 120 -17.46 21.35 -3.42
C GLU A 120 -18.51 21.01 -4.48
N ASP A 121 -18.11 20.33 -5.55
CA ASP A 121 -19.03 19.90 -6.60
C ASP A 121 -19.97 18.79 -6.12
N LEU A 122 -19.48 17.85 -5.31
CA LEU A 122 -20.31 16.81 -4.68
C LEU A 122 -21.31 17.42 -3.70
N LEU A 123 -20.88 18.36 -2.84
CA LEU A 123 -21.79 19.03 -1.91
C LEU A 123 -22.96 19.70 -2.64
N LYS A 124 -22.69 20.35 -3.79
CA LYS A 124 -23.76 20.92 -4.66
C LYS A 124 -24.68 19.84 -5.22
N GLN A 125 -24.11 18.73 -5.77
CA GLN A 125 -24.89 17.63 -6.35
C GLN A 125 -25.82 16.97 -5.32
N TYR A 126 -25.32 16.77 -4.10
CA TYR A 126 -26.09 16.19 -2.98
C TYR A 126 -26.94 17.23 -2.21
N LYS A 127 -26.94 18.49 -2.67
CA LYS A 127 -27.70 19.61 -2.06
C LYS A 127 -27.37 19.82 -0.57
N ILE A 128 -26.12 19.56 -0.19
CA ILE A 128 -25.61 19.79 1.15
C ILE A 128 -25.20 21.26 1.26
N VAL A 129 -25.93 22.02 2.09
CA VAL A 129 -25.75 23.46 2.27
C VAL A 129 -25.49 23.80 3.75
N GLY A 130 -25.08 25.04 4.02
CA GLY A 130 -24.93 25.53 5.39
C GLY A 130 -23.62 25.13 6.08
N LEU A 131 -22.70 24.46 5.37
CA LEU A 131 -21.39 24.14 5.91
C LEU A 131 -20.45 25.36 5.88
N SER A 132 -19.80 25.61 6.99
CA SER A 132 -18.70 26.59 7.08
C SER A 132 -17.46 26.12 6.30
N GLU A 133 -16.56 27.02 5.97
CA GLU A 133 -15.28 26.70 5.31
C GLU A 133 -14.42 25.74 6.16
N ALA A 134 -14.47 25.88 7.50
CA ALA A 134 -13.76 24.96 8.41
C ALA A 134 -14.32 23.53 8.32
N GLU A 135 -15.64 23.36 8.26
CA GLU A 135 -16.29 22.06 8.14
C GLU A 135 -16.00 21.38 6.80
N LYS A 136 -15.99 22.15 5.72
CA LYS A 136 -15.60 21.64 4.41
C LYS A 136 -14.11 21.26 4.33
N ALA A 137 -13.24 22.06 4.96
CA ALA A 137 -11.82 21.75 5.06
C ALA A 137 -11.59 20.46 5.86
N GLU A 138 -12.28 20.31 7.00
CA GLU A 138 -12.23 19.11 7.82
C GLU A 138 -12.68 17.86 7.04
N CYS A 139 -13.80 17.96 6.30
CA CYS A 139 -14.27 16.88 5.43
C CYS A 139 -13.22 16.53 4.35
N ALA A 140 -12.66 17.54 3.67
CA ALA A 140 -11.64 17.30 2.65
C ALA A 140 -10.36 16.64 3.22
N HIS A 141 -10.03 16.90 4.47
CA HIS A 141 -8.87 16.30 5.13
C HIS A 141 -9.03 14.81 5.44
N VAL A 142 -10.16 14.17 5.13
CA VAL A 142 -10.31 12.71 5.22
C VAL A 142 -9.18 11.98 4.47
N TRP A 143 -8.72 12.51 3.34
CA TRP A 143 -7.61 11.94 2.56
C TRP A 143 -6.27 11.93 3.30
N ARG A 144 -6.14 12.65 4.40
CA ARG A 144 -4.99 12.63 5.32
C ARG A 144 -5.13 11.64 6.47
N ARG A 145 -6.29 10.94 6.60
CA ARG A 145 -6.65 10.05 7.71
C ARG A 145 -7.02 8.64 7.25
N LEU A 146 -6.40 8.17 6.16
CA LEU A 146 -6.67 6.83 5.61
C LEU A 146 -5.94 5.77 6.43
N LYS A 147 -6.63 4.66 6.69
CA LYS A 147 -6.05 3.52 7.42
C LYS A 147 -5.12 2.73 6.52
N PRO A 148 -3.94 2.30 7.02
CA PRO A 148 -3.07 1.40 6.27
C PRO A 148 -3.72 0.03 6.14
N TRP A 149 -3.38 -0.70 5.06
CA TRP A 149 -3.66 -2.13 5.01
C TRP A 149 -2.94 -2.84 6.18
N PRO A 150 -3.46 -3.98 6.68
CA PRO A 150 -2.91 -4.68 7.85
C PRO A 150 -1.42 -5.05 7.73
N ASP A 151 -0.94 -5.27 6.52
CA ASP A 151 0.44 -5.65 6.20
C ASP A 151 1.38 -4.45 5.98
N SER A 152 0.84 -3.23 5.81
CA SER A 152 1.61 -2.09 5.32
C SER A 152 2.69 -1.64 6.29
N VAL A 153 2.33 -1.35 7.53
CA VAL A 153 3.30 -0.82 8.51
C VAL A 153 4.42 -1.83 8.78
N GLN A 154 4.05 -3.10 8.97
CA GLN A 154 5.03 -4.16 9.23
C GLN A 154 5.93 -4.39 8.02
N GLY A 155 5.37 -4.50 6.81
CA GLY A 155 6.13 -4.72 5.59
C GLY A 155 7.08 -3.56 5.28
N LEU A 156 6.60 -2.30 5.40
CA LEU A 156 7.43 -1.11 5.22
C LEU A 156 8.55 -1.03 6.26
N THR A 157 8.26 -1.35 7.53
CA THR A 157 9.29 -1.37 8.59
C THR A 157 10.40 -2.40 8.31
N ARG A 158 10.05 -3.54 7.70
CA ARG A 158 11.05 -4.54 7.27
C ARG A 158 11.88 -4.01 6.12
N LEU A 159 11.25 -3.48 5.08
CA LEU A 159 11.94 -2.92 3.91
C LEU A 159 12.89 -1.78 4.29
N LYS A 160 12.48 -0.89 5.18
CA LYS A 160 13.28 0.22 5.69
C LYS A 160 14.64 -0.19 6.28
N LYS A 161 14.76 -1.41 6.80
CA LYS A 161 16.04 -1.88 7.37
C LYS A 161 17.14 -2.03 6.31
N LYS A 162 16.75 -2.17 5.04
CA LYS A 162 17.68 -2.46 3.93
C LYS A 162 17.61 -1.44 2.81
N TYR A 163 16.46 -0.84 2.58
CA TYR A 163 16.18 0.07 1.47
C TYR A 163 15.72 1.43 1.99
N ILE A 164 16.05 2.48 1.27
CA ILE A 164 15.38 3.77 1.46
C ILE A 164 13.91 3.57 1.04
N ILE A 165 12.97 3.98 1.89
CA ILE A 165 11.54 3.89 1.56
C ILE A 165 10.89 5.28 1.51
N SER A 166 10.08 5.50 0.49
CA SER A 166 9.37 6.77 0.26
C SER A 166 8.01 6.55 -0.39
N PRO A 167 7.00 7.39 -0.12
CA PRO A 167 5.88 7.49 -1.03
C PRO A 167 6.36 8.13 -2.34
N MET A 168 5.88 7.61 -3.47
CA MET A 168 5.87 8.25 -4.78
C MET A 168 4.42 8.33 -5.25
N SER A 169 3.73 9.35 -4.81
CA SER A 169 2.28 9.49 -4.93
C SER A 169 1.92 10.80 -5.60
N ASN A 170 0.74 10.83 -6.23
CA ASN A 170 0.13 12.09 -6.68
C ASN A 170 -0.22 13.03 -5.51
N GLY A 171 -0.20 12.52 -4.26
CA GLY A 171 -0.35 13.33 -3.07
C GLY A 171 0.78 14.34 -2.89
N ASN A 172 0.46 15.56 -2.46
CA ASN A 172 1.44 16.58 -2.11
C ASN A 172 2.12 16.26 -0.77
N VAL A 173 3.29 16.85 -0.51
CA VAL A 173 4.11 16.60 0.68
C VAL A 173 3.30 16.72 1.98
N ALA A 174 2.50 17.78 2.13
CA ALA A 174 1.70 17.99 3.35
C ALA A 174 0.66 16.85 3.55
N LEU A 175 -0.02 16.43 2.49
CA LEU A 175 -0.97 15.31 2.53
C LEU A 175 -0.26 14.02 2.96
N MET A 176 0.84 13.67 2.28
CA MET A 176 1.60 12.43 2.57
C MET A 176 2.20 12.45 3.98
N THR A 177 2.66 13.60 4.47
CA THR A 177 3.21 13.75 5.83
C THR A 177 2.14 13.52 6.90
N ASN A 178 0.97 14.17 6.74
CA ASN A 178 -0.13 13.99 7.71
C ASN A 178 -0.67 12.56 7.68
N LEU A 179 -0.83 11.99 6.50
CA LEU A 179 -1.23 10.59 6.34
C LEU A 179 -0.22 9.64 6.99
N ALA A 180 1.07 9.85 6.78
CA ALA A 180 2.11 9.03 7.39
C ALA A 180 2.07 9.08 8.92
N LYS A 181 1.88 10.27 9.51
CA LYS A 181 1.73 10.42 10.96
C LYS A 181 0.48 9.75 11.50
N PHE A 182 -0.64 9.87 10.80
CA PHE A 182 -1.90 9.21 11.18
C PHE A 182 -1.81 7.69 11.10
N ALA A 183 -1.26 7.16 10.01
CA ALA A 183 -1.23 5.73 9.70
C ALA A 183 0.01 5.01 10.26
N GLY A 184 0.96 5.72 10.89
CA GLY A 184 2.20 5.14 11.40
C GLY A 184 3.14 4.64 10.29
N LEU A 185 3.13 5.27 9.10
CA LEU A 185 3.95 4.85 7.97
C LEU A 185 5.40 5.32 8.16
N PRO A 186 6.38 4.42 8.15
CA PRO A 186 7.74 4.70 8.60
C PRO A 186 8.65 5.23 7.48
N TRP A 187 8.20 6.15 6.64
CA TRP A 187 8.97 6.68 5.52
C TRP A 187 10.33 7.26 5.96
N ASP A 188 11.35 7.16 5.10
CA ASP A 188 12.63 7.85 5.29
C ASP A 188 12.55 9.28 4.75
N VAL A 189 11.89 9.45 3.62
CA VAL A 189 11.67 10.74 2.95
C VAL A 189 10.26 10.74 2.35
N ILE A 190 9.72 11.91 2.06
CA ILE A 190 8.40 12.05 1.40
C ILE A 190 8.58 12.79 0.09
N LEU A 191 8.38 12.08 -1.02
CA LEU A 191 8.43 12.61 -2.38
C LEU A 191 7.00 12.85 -2.89
N GLY A 192 6.47 14.03 -2.58
CA GLY A 192 5.14 14.45 -3.03
C GLY A 192 5.18 15.10 -4.42
N SER A 193 4.03 15.10 -5.09
CA SER A 193 3.87 15.64 -6.45
C SER A 193 4.22 17.13 -6.59
N ASP A 194 4.10 17.89 -5.51
CA ASP A 194 4.40 19.31 -5.48
C ASP A 194 5.90 19.65 -5.55
N LEU A 195 6.80 18.69 -5.28
CA LEU A 195 8.23 18.86 -5.46
C LEU A 195 8.61 19.03 -6.94
N VAL A 196 7.90 18.36 -7.82
CA VAL A 196 8.15 18.42 -9.28
C VAL A 196 7.02 19.11 -10.04
N ARG A 197 5.90 19.41 -9.41
CA ARG A 197 4.69 20.00 -10.01
C ARG A 197 4.15 19.20 -11.20
N HIS A 198 4.20 17.88 -11.08
CA HIS A 198 3.67 16.92 -12.05
C HIS A 198 2.90 15.82 -11.35
N TYR A 199 1.97 15.20 -12.07
CA TYR A 199 1.24 14.04 -11.64
C TYR A 199 1.64 12.80 -12.44
N LYS A 200 1.53 11.61 -11.87
CA LYS A 200 1.59 10.36 -12.64
C LYS A 200 0.53 10.39 -13.77
N PRO A 201 0.84 9.93 -14.96
CA PRO A 201 2.05 9.19 -15.34
C PRO A 201 3.16 10.05 -15.97
N ASP A 202 3.27 11.33 -15.63
CA ASP A 202 4.32 12.21 -16.17
C ASP A 202 5.71 11.73 -15.73
N ARG A 203 6.68 11.85 -16.63
CA ARG A 203 8.07 11.39 -16.46
C ARG A 203 8.73 11.98 -15.21
N GLU A 204 8.48 13.24 -14.93
CA GLU A 204 9.04 14.01 -13.82
C GLU A 204 8.71 13.35 -12.46
N MET A 205 7.51 12.77 -12.33
CA MET A 205 7.13 12.05 -11.12
C MET A 205 7.99 10.82 -10.90
N TYR A 206 8.18 9.97 -11.93
CA TYR A 206 8.93 8.72 -11.77
C TYR A 206 10.43 8.97 -11.61
N LEU A 207 10.97 10.00 -12.24
CA LEU A 207 12.39 10.36 -12.10
C LEU A 207 12.68 11.24 -10.88
N SER A 208 11.67 11.64 -10.11
CA SER A 208 11.88 12.42 -8.88
C SER A 208 12.68 11.64 -7.83
N ALA A 209 12.40 10.36 -7.61
CA ALA A 209 13.13 9.57 -6.63
C ALA A 209 14.59 9.33 -7.05
N PRO A 210 14.92 8.87 -8.26
CA PRO A 210 16.31 8.88 -8.73
C PRO A 210 17.01 10.21 -8.51
N PHE A 211 16.40 11.32 -8.87
CA PHE A 211 16.97 12.66 -8.76
C PHE A 211 17.22 13.08 -7.30
N PHE A 212 16.21 12.99 -6.44
CA PHE A 212 16.32 13.48 -5.05
C PHE A 212 17.14 12.54 -4.14
N LEU A 213 17.31 11.27 -4.52
CA LEU A 213 18.08 10.29 -3.76
C LEU A 213 19.48 10.04 -4.33
N ASP A 214 19.88 10.77 -5.39
CA ASP A 214 21.15 10.59 -6.10
C ASP A 214 21.38 9.11 -6.52
N LEU A 215 20.34 8.51 -7.12
CA LEU A 215 20.32 7.14 -7.59
C LEU A 215 20.08 7.08 -9.10
N LYS A 216 20.48 5.96 -9.70
CA LYS A 216 20.07 5.64 -11.06
C LYS A 216 18.64 5.07 -11.09
N PRO A 217 17.89 5.21 -12.20
CA PRO A 217 16.53 4.66 -12.29
C PRO A 217 16.46 3.16 -11.96
N GLU A 218 17.42 2.35 -12.42
CA GLU A 218 17.49 0.91 -12.16
C GLU A 218 17.84 0.54 -10.71
N GLU A 219 18.24 1.51 -9.88
CA GLU A 219 18.47 1.36 -8.44
C GLU A 219 17.22 1.67 -7.60
N VAL A 220 16.15 2.16 -8.24
CA VAL A 220 14.86 2.48 -7.61
C VAL A 220 13.78 1.51 -8.07
N MET A 221 13.07 0.91 -7.13
CA MET A 221 11.91 0.06 -7.42
C MET A 221 10.62 0.82 -7.12
N MET A 222 9.76 0.98 -8.14
CA MET A 222 8.38 1.40 -7.96
C MET A 222 7.52 0.24 -7.50
N CYS A 223 6.79 0.40 -6.40
CA CYS A 223 5.92 -0.59 -5.80
C CYS A 223 4.47 -0.09 -5.85
N ALA A 224 3.57 -0.81 -6.49
CA ALA A 224 2.18 -0.39 -6.67
C ALA A 224 1.22 -1.58 -6.81
N ALA A 225 -0.05 -1.32 -6.52
CA ALA A 225 -1.15 -2.23 -6.82
C ALA A 225 -1.72 -2.01 -8.25
N HIS A 226 -1.25 -0.98 -8.95
CA HIS A 226 -1.78 -0.57 -10.25
C HIS A 226 -0.82 -0.90 -11.38
N VAL A 227 -1.26 -1.76 -12.30
CA VAL A 227 -0.48 -2.22 -13.46
C VAL A 227 -0.01 -1.04 -14.34
N SER A 228 -0.88 -0.07 -14.59
CA SER A 228 -0.55 1.10 -15.42
C SER A 228 0.55 1.98 -14.80
N ASP A 229 0.59 2.08 -13.47
CA ASP A 229 1.62 2.82 -12.73
C ASP A 229 2.99 2.13 -12.88
N LEU A 230 3.02 0.81 -12.72
CA LEU A 230 4.24 0.01 -12.89
C LEU A 230 4.74 -0.01 -14.34
N GLN A 231 3.84 -0.07 -15.32
CA GLN A 231 4.21 0.01 -16.74
C GLN A 231 4.85 1.37 -17.06
N SER A 232 4.29 2.45 -16.53
CA SER A 232 4.86 3.79 -16.68
C SER A 232 6.24 3.89 -16.02
N ALA A 233 6.38 3.43 -14.78
CA ALA A 233 7.66 3.41 -14.07
C ALA A 233 8.73 2.62 -14.84
N ARG A 234 8.39 1.44 -15.35
CA ARG A 234 9.27 0.61 -16.17
C ARG A 234 9.75 1.33 -17.43
N SER A 235 8.87 2.10 -18.09
CA SER A 235 9.22 2.84 -19.31
C SER A 235 10.28 3.91 -19.07
N TYR A 236 10.43 4.35 -17.82
CA TYR A 236 11.48 5.29 -17.38
C TYR A 236 12.68 4.63 -16.71
N GLY A 237 12.76 3.30 -16.78
CA GLY A 237 13.92 2.52 -16.33
C GLY A 237 13.89 2.08 -14.86
N LEU A 238 12.81 2.34 -14.12
CA LEU A 238 12.69 1.87 -12.74
C LEU A 238 12.44 0.36 -12.71
N ARG A 239 12.83 -0.29 -11.61
CA ARG A 239 12.38 -1.63 -11.25
C ARG A 239 10.94 -1.59 -10.77
N THR A 240 10.26 -2.73 -10.82
CA THR A 240 8.82 -2.81 -10.59
C THR A 240 8.44 -3.92 -9.63
N GLY A 241 7.66 -3.58 -8.60
CA GLY A 241 7.10 -4.49 -7.63
C GLY A 241 5.58 -4.38 -7.57
N PHE A 242 4.86 -5.40 -8.05
CA PHE A 242 3.41 -5.45 -7.95
C PHE A 242 2.97 -5.95 -6.57
N ILE A 243 1.97 -5.30 -5.98
CA ILE A 243 1.36 -5.66 -4.70
C ILE A 243 -0.14 -5.89 -4.92
N CYS A 244 -0.59 -7.12 -4.71
CA CYS A 244 -2.00 -7.49 -4.92
C CYS A 244 -2.90 -6.85 -3.84
N ARG A 245 -3.97 -6.15 -4.30
CA ARG A 245 -4.97 -5.51 -3.42
C ARG A 245 -6.40 -5.86 -3.87
N PRO A 246 -6.84 -7.10 -3.67
CA PRO A 246 -8.11 -7.58 -4.22
C PRO A 246 -9.33 -6.83 -3.68
N ASN A 247 -9.22 -6.20 -2.52
CA ASN A 247 -10.32 -5.49 -1.86
C ASN A 247 -10.27 -3.97 -2.03
N GLU A 248 -9.38 -3.42 -2.86
CA GLU A 248 -9.19 -1.98 -2.99
C GLU A 248 -10.50 -1.23 -3.26
N TYR A 249 -11.30 -1.76 -4.18
CA TYR A 249 -12.56 -1.11 -4.57
C TYR A 249 -13.80 -1.68 -3.88
N GLY A 250 -13.62 -2.69 -2.98
CA GLY A 250 -14.72 -3.28 -2.22
C GLY A 250 -15.89 -3.80 -3.05
N GLY A 251 -15.66 -4.16 -4.33
CA GLY A 251 -16.71 -4.55 -5.28
C GLY A 251 -17.58 -3.39 -5.78
N GLY A 252 -17.20 -2.12 -5.46
CA GLY A 252 -17.94 -0.92 -5.86
C GLY A 252 -17.66 -0.46 -7.30
N PRO A 253 -18.39 0.54 -7.80
CA PRO A 253 -18.29 1.05 -9.17
C PRO A 253 -16.99 1.84 -9.43
N ALA A 254 -16.20 2.16 -8.40
CA ALA A 254 -14.97 2.94 -8.51
C ALA A 254 -13.86 2.23 -9.30
N GLY A 255 -13.98 0.91 -9.52
CA GLY A 255 -13.03 0.12 -10.30
C GLY A 255 -12.98 -1.36 -9.93
N LEU A 256 -12.14 -2.07 -10.64
CA LEU A 256 -11.76 -3.45 -10.34
C LEU A 256 -10.27 -3.49 -9.98
N PRO A 257 -9.86 -4.35 -9.02
CA PRO A 257 -8.45 -4.49 -8.67
C PRO A 257 -7.67 -5.08 -9.85
N ASP A 258 -6.47 -4.53 -10.05
CA ASP A 258 -5.54 -5.07 -11.03
C ASP A 258 -4.99 -6.43 -10.59
N LYS A 259 -4.57 -7.23 -11.58
CA LYS A 259 -3.94 -8.54 -11.37
C LYS A 259 -2.63 -8.60 -12.13
N ALA A 260 -1.68 -9.36 -11.61
CA ALA A 260 -0.42 -9.64 -12.27
C ALA A 260 0.00 -11.08 -11.98
N GLU A 261 0.59 -11.72 -12.99
CA GLU A 261 1.13 -13.06 -12.89
C GLU A 261 2.65 -13.03 -12.61
N PRO A 262 3.22 -14.08 -12.04
CA PRO A 262 4.65 -14.18 -11.85
C PRO A 262 5.42 -14.00 -13.18
N GLY A 263 6.23 -12.95 -13.26
CA GLY A 263 7.00 -12.61 -14.47
C GLY A 263 6.55 -11.32 -15.16
N ASP A 264 5.34 -10.84 -14.90
CA ASP A 264 4.86 -9.56 -15.45
C ASP A 264 5.68 -8.37 -14.97
N PHE A 265 6.15 -8.46 -13.71
CA PHE A 265 7.00 -7.46 -13.07
C PHE A 265 8.24 -8.09 -12.44
N ASP A 266 9.22 -7.28 -12.02
CA ASP A 266 10.45 -7.79 -11.40
C ASP A 266 10.11 -8.59 -10.13
N VAL A 267 9.13 -8.11 -9.34
CA VAL A 267 8.51 -8.82 -8.22
C VAL A 267 7.00 -8.74 -8.34
N VAL A 268 6.31 -9.86 -8.09
CA VAL A 268 4.85 -9.93 -7.91
C VAL A 268 4.60 -10.47 -6.51
N SER A 269 3.84 -9.74 -5.69
CA SER A 269 3.62 -10.06 -4.27
C SER A 269 2.15 -9.92 -3.87
N VAL A 270 1.75 -10.75 -2.89
CA VAL A 270 0.38 -10.74 -2.35
C VAL A 270 0.20 -9.72 -1.21
N SER A 271 1.30 -9.16 -0.70
CA SER A 271 1.31 -8.16 0.37
C SER A 271 2.65 -7.42 0.40
N ILE A 272 2.75 -6.31 1.17
CA ILE A 272 4.04 -5.62 1.40
C ILE A 272 4.98 -6.49 2.26
N ILE A 273 4.44 -7.34 3.15
CA ILE A 273 5.25 -8.31 3.91
C ILE A 273 5.88 -9.33 2.95
N ASP A 274 5.11 -9.89 2.01
CA ASP A 274 5.60 -10.83 0.99
C ASP A 274 6.62 -10.14 0.06
N LEU A 275 6.40 -8.86 -0.29
CA LEU A 275 7.40 -8.06 -1.01
C LEU A 275 8.71 -7.99 -0.22
N ALA A 276 8.65 -7.67 1.08
CA ALA A 276 9.84 -7.59 1.92
C ALA A 276 10.60 -8.93 1.97
N GLU A 277 9.88 -10.06 2.05
CA GLU A 277 10.47 -11.40 2.01
C GLU A 277 11.17 -11.68 0.68
N LYS A 278 10.52 -11.37 -0.44
CA LYS A 278 11.08 -11.55 -1.79
C LYS A 278 12.28 -10.63 -2.06
N MET A 279 12.33 -9.49 -1.40
CA MET A 279 13.45 -8.53 -1.44
C MET A 279 14.54 -8.83 -0.40
N ALA A 280 14.40 -9.92 0.40
CA ALA A 280 15.33 -10.32 1.45
C ALA A 280 15.58 -9.20 2.49
N ALA A 281 14.48 -8.56 2.95
CA ALA A 281 14.48 -7.47 3.92
C ALA A 281 13.83 -7.89 5.26
#